data_4a99ed2e872f3538e1ddf7f7f24c94fd
#
_entry.id   4a99ed2e872f3538e1ddf7f7f24c94fd
#
_cell.length_a   1.000
_cell.length_b   1.000
_cell.length_c   1.000
_cell.angle_alpha   90.00
_cell.angle_beta   90.00
_cell.angle_gamma   90.00
#
_symmetry.space_group_name_H-M   'P 1'
#
loop_
_entity.id
_entity.type
_entity.pdbx_description
1 polymer ?
#
loop_
_entity_poly.entity_id
_entity_poly.type
_entity_poly.pdbx_seq_one_letter_code
_entity_poly.pdbx_strand_id
1 'polypeptide(L)'
;DQHGPFDVLIGSSFGGLATANAAALRPEADLRLVLLAPAFGYDALVAQTLGEHGMDAWEKKGEHTFHPPGWSEPVVMPWSFVEVARTHSWPSISHRTAILHGLEDDVVPLANSEQMASKHEHVSLHVVEDGHRLHKSLGELISLTRFVMDA
;
A
#
# COMPACT_ATOMS: atom_id res chain seq x y z
N ASP A 1 -17.08 12.64 -0.06
CA ASP A 1 -17.38 11.70 1.04
C ASP A 1 -18.89 11.61 1.29
N GLN A 2 -19.54 10.54 0.81
CA GLN A 2 -20.98 10.32 1.01
C GLN A 2 -21.31 9.80 2.40
N HIS A 3 -20.32 9.25 3.12
CA HIS A 3 -20.50 8.54 4.38
C HIS A 3 -19.54 9.02 5.50
N GLY A 4 -18.70 10.05 5.26
CA GLY A 4 -17.78 10.62 6.24
C GLY A 4 -18.42 11.74 7.10
N PRO A 5 -17.65 12.35 8.01
CA PRO A 5 -16.18 12.21 8.12
C PRO A 5 -15.72 10.87 8.70
N PHE A 6 -14.48 10.47 8.37
CA PHE A 6 -13.81 9.31 8.94
C PHE A 6 -12.58 9.77 9.72
N ASP A 7 -12.33 9.16 10.89
CA ASP A 7 -11.19 9.47 11.75
C ASP A 7 -9.98 8.57 11.40
N VAL A 8 -10.24 7.34 10.97
CA VAL A 8 -9.22 6.35 10.61
C VAL A 8 -9.49 5.76 9.24
N LEU A 9 -8.47 5.67 8.41
CA LEU A 9 -8.49 4.91 7.17
C LEU A 9 -7.59 3.69 7.32
N ILE A 10 -8.11 2.53 6.93
CA ILE A 10 -7.38 1.26 6.97
C ILE A 10 -7.24 0.74 5.55
N GLY A 11 -6.02 0.37 5.15
CA GLY A 11 -5.75 -0.19 3.84
C GLY A 11 -4.73 -1.31 3.87
N SER A 12 -4.92 -2.34 3.04
CA SER A 12 -4.01 -3.48 2.94
C SER A 12 -3.41 -3.58 1.54
N SER A 13 -2.12 -3.93 1.47
CA SER A 13 -1.39 -4.15 0.23
C SER A 13 -1.52 -2.97 -0.75
N PHE A 14 -1.99 -3.17 -1.96
CA PHE A 14 -2.31 -2.09 -2.91
C PHE A 14 -3.34 -1.11 -2.34
N GLY A 15 -4.34 -1.60 -1.60
CA GLY A 15 -5.30 -0.75 -0.87
C GLY A 15 -4.61 0.13 0.18
N GLY A 16 -3.53 -0.33 0.80
CA GLY A 16 -2.68 0.46 1.70
C GLY A 16 -1.99 1.62 0.98
N LEU A 17 -1.42 1.36 -0.19
CA LEU A 17 -0.85 2.40 -1.06
C LEU A 17 -1.91 3.41 -1.51
N ALA A 18 -3.10 2.93 -1.92
CA ALA A 18 -4.21 3.80 -2.32
C ALA A 18 -4.70 4.68 -1.16
N THR A 19 -4.80 4.11 0.05
CA THR A 19 -5.15 4.83 1.28
C THR A 19 -4.15 5.94 1.59
N ALA A 20 -2.85 5.64 1.53
CA ALA A 20 -1.80 6.62 1.76
C ALA A 20 -1.83 7.76 0.73
N ASN A 21 -2.06 7.44 -0.55
CA ASN A 21 -2.21 8.46 -1.61
C ASN A 21 -3.47 9.31 -1.39
N ALA A 22 -4.60 8.71 -1.03
CA ALA A 22 -5.83 9.45 -0.75
C ALA A 22 -5.67 10.41 0.43
N ALA A 23 -4.95 10.01 1.48
CA ALA A 23 -4.62 10.87 2.61
C ALA A 23 -3.63 11.99 2.20
N ALA A 24 -2.62 11.68 1.39
CA ALA A 24 -1.66 12.68 0.89
C ALA A 24 -2.31 13.83 0.10
N LEU A 25 -3.46 13.58 -0.53
CA LEU A 25 -4.27 14.61 -1.19
C LEU A 25 -5.03 15.53 -0.21
N ARG A 26 -5.02 15.22 1.07
CA ARG A 26 -5.76 15.93 2.12
C ARG A 26 -4.91 16.12 3.38
N PRO A 27 -3.76 16.79 3.27
CA PRO A 27 -2.80 16.90 4.36
C PRO A 27 -3.35 17.61 5.62
N GLU A 28 -4.36 18.47 5.44
CA GLU A 28 -5.03 19.19 6.55
C GLU A 28 -6.17 18.39 7.20
N ALA A 29 -6.56 17.23 6.66
CA ALA A 29 -7.64 16.46 7.23
C ALA A 29 -7.20 15.80 8.55
N ASP A 30 -8.07 15.79 9.54
CA ASP A 30 -7.82 15.09 10.82
C ASP A 30 -8.03 13.58 10.65
N LEU A 31 -7.11 12.96 9.94
CA LEU A 31 -7.11 11.54 9.61
C LEU A 31 -5.94 10.80 10.28
N ARG A 32 -6.14 9.53 10.54
CA ARG A 32 -5.11 8.57 10.97
C ARG A 32 -5.11 7.40 10.01
N LEU A 33 -3.96 6.76 9.84
CA LEU A 33 -3.83 5.64 8.92
C LEU A 33 -3.38 4.38 9.64
N VAL A 34 -3.98 3.24 9.28
CA VAL A 34 -3.46 1.92 9.62
C VAL A 34 -3.25 1.16 8.32
N LEU A 35 -1.99 0.86 8.00
CA LEU A 35 -1.61 0.27 6.72
C LEU A 35 -1.06 -1.14 6.96
N LEU A 36 -1.62 -2.12 6.27
CA LEU A 36 -1.28 -3.53 6.39
C LEU A 36 -0.48 -3.95 5.16
N ALA A 37 0.81 -4.24 5.35
CA ALA A 37 1.74 -4.61 4.28
C ALA A 37 1.56 -3.73 3.02
N PRO A 38 1.61 -2.38 3.14
CA PRO A 38 1.28 -1.47 2.05
C PRO A 38 2.26 -1.62 0.89
N ALA A 39 1.73 -1.64 -0.34
CA ALA A 39 2.50 -1.85 -1.56
C ALA A 39 3.28 -0.60 -2.00
N PHE A 40 4.07 0.01 -1.08
CA PHE A 40 4.98 1.09 -1.44
C PHE A 40 6.03 0.62 -2.45
N GLY A 41 6.43 1.49 -3.37
CA GLY A 41 7.32 1.12 -4.46
C GLY A 41 6.64 0.23 -5.50
N TYR A 42 5.34 0.34 -5.69
CA TYR A 42 4.52 -0.52 -6.54
C TYR A 42 5.00 -0.57 -8.00
N ASP A 43 5.49 0.53 -8.53
CA ASP A 43 6.08 0.61 -9.87
C ASP A 43 7.27 -0.37 -10.04
N ALA A 44 8.15 -0.41 -9.05
CA ALA A 44 9.28 -1.34 -9.04
C ALA A 44 8.82 -2.80 -8.83
N LEU A 45 7.80 -3.03 -7.98
CA LEU A 45 7.24 -4.37 -7.75
C LEU A 45 6.64 -4.95 -9.04
N VAL A 46 5.89 -4.15 -9.79
CA VAL A 46 5.32 -4.57 -11.07
C VAL A 46 6.41 -4.84 -12.09
N ALA A 47 7.41 -3.96 -12.21
CA ALA A 47 8.53 -4.13 -13.12
C ALA A 47 9.34 -5.40 -12.79
N GLN A 48 9.56 -5.67 -11.51
CA GLN A 48 10.24 -6.91 -11.07
C GLN A 48 9.43 -8.17 -11.40
N THR A 49 8.11 -8.11 -11.22
CA THR A 49 7.21 -9.25 -11.47
C THR A 49 7.12 -9.60 -12.94
N LEU A 50 7.01 -8.62 -13.82
CA LEU A 50 6.83 -8.82 -15.25
C LEU A 50 8.17 -8.92 -16.02
N GLY A 51 9.24 -8.38 -15.46
CA GLY A 51 10.53 -8.24 -16.11
C GLY A 51 10.49 -7.26 -17.28
N GLU A 52 11.68 -6.99 -17.85
CA GLU A 52 11.83 -6.01 -18.93
C GLU A 52 10.95 -6.34 -20.14
N HIS A 53 10.97 -7.59 -20.60
CA HIS A 53 10.15 -8.02 -21.74
C HIS A 53 8.64 -7.88 -21.51
N GLY A 54 8.17 -8.16 -20.29
CA GLY A 54 6.75 -8.00 -19.93
C GLY A 54 6.33 -6.54 -19.89
N MET A 55 7.18 -5.67 -19.36
CA MET A 55 6.95 -4.23 -19.34
C MET A 55 6.95 -3.63 -20.75
N ASP A 56 7.90 -4.00 -21.59
CA ASP A 56 7.96 -3.57 -23.00
C ASP A 56 6.73 -4.01 -23.79
N ALA A 57 6.28 -5.26 -23.57
CA ALA A 57 5.09 -5.78 -24.23
C ALA A 57 3.82 -5.01 -23.80
N TRP A 58 3.71 -4.67 -22.51
CA TRP A 58 2.62 -3.86 -22.00
C TRP A 58 2.61 -2.47 -22.60
N GLU A 59 3.76 -1.79 -22.62
CA GLU A 59 3.89 -0.46 -23.21
C GLU A 59 3.49 -0.45 -24.70
N LYS A 60 4.03 -1.40 -25.50
CA LYS A 60 3.75 -1.50 -26.94
C LYS A 60 2.28 -1.81 -27.22
N LYS A 61 1.65 -2.66 -26.41
CA LYS A 61 0.23 -3.04 -26.57
C LYS A 61 -0.72 -1.95 -26.01
N GLY A 62 -0.24 -1.13 -25.08
CA GLY A 62 -1.03 -0.15 -24.36
C GLY A 62 -1.87 -0.72 -23.22
N GLU A 63 -1.92 -2.04 -23.06
CA GLU A 63 -2.67 -2.73 -22.01
C GLU A 63 -2.03 -4.05 -21.58
N HIS A 64 -2.27 -4.49 -20.36
CA HIS A 64 -1.89 -5.80 -19.84
C HIS A 64 -3.06 -6.46 -19.10
N THR A 65 -3.19 -7.77 -19.25
CA THR A 65 -4.26 -8.54 -18.61
C THR A 65 -3.70 -9.30 -17.40
N PHE A 66 -4.20 -8.97 -16.22
CA PHE A 66 -3.89 -9.67 -14.97
C PHE A 66 -4.98 -10.67 -14.63
N HIS A 67 -4.60 -11.77 -14.00
CA HIS A 67 -5.50 -12.78 -13.46
C HIS A 67 -5.33 -12.83 -11.94
N PRO A 68 -6.00 -11.95 -11.17
CA PRO A 68 -5.83 -11.93 -9.72
C PRO A 68 -6.33 -13.24 -9.09
N PRO A 69 -5.59 -13.82 -8.12
CA PRO A 69 -6.03 -15.02 -7.45
C PRO A 69 -7.41 -14.86 -6.80
N GLY A 70 -8.31 -15.81 -7.07
CA GLY A 70 -9.67 -15.81 -6.52
C GLY A 70 -10.68 -14.93 -7.25
N TRP A 71 -10.27 -14.27 -8.34
CA TRP A 71 -11.20 -13.55 -9.20
C TRP A 71 -11.64 -14.41 -10.39
N SER A 72 -12.93 -14.38 -10.75
CA SER A 72 -13.48 -15.11 -11.90
C SER A 72 -13.13 -14.45 -13.23
N GLU A 73 -12.98 -13.12 -13.21
CA GLU A 73 -12.72 -12.33 -14.41
C GLU A 73 -11.32 -11.71 -14.37
N PRO A 74 -10.64 -11.64 -15.52
CA PRO A 74 -9.37 -10.95 -15.63
C PRO A 74 -9.55 -9.44 -15.50
N VAL A 75 -8.47 -8.76 -15.07
CA VAL A 75 -8.42 -7.29 -14.98
C VAL A 75 -7.51 -6.79 -16.10
N VAL A 76 -8.03 -5.97 -16.99
CA VAL A 76 -7.25 -5.30 -18.03
C VAL A 76 -6.82 -3.94 -17.52
N MET A 77 -5.51 -3.71 -17.49
CA MET A 77 -4.92 -2.45 -17.03
C MET A 77 -4.25 -1.72 -18.19
N PRO A 78 -4.60 -0.46 -18.45
CA PRO A 78 -3.95 0.35 -19.48
C PRO A 78 -2.52 0.72 -19.08
N TRP A 79 -1.65 1.02 -20.05
CA TRP A 79 -0.28 1.47 -19.78
C TRP A 79 -0.21 2.74 -18.93
N SER A 80 -1.18 3.63 -19.06
CA SER A 80 -1.31 4.84 -18.21
C SER A 80 -1.34 4.53 -16.72
N PHE A 81 -1.74 3.30 -16.32
CA PHE A 81 -1.64 2.86 -14.93
C PHE A 81 -0.20 2.80 -14.42
N VAL A 82 0.74 2.35 -15.28
CA VAL A 82 2.18 2.33 -14.94
C VAL A 82 2.71 3.76 -14.79
N GLU A 83 2.29 4.67 -15.66
CA GLU A 83 2.70 6.09 -15.59
C GLU A 83 2.22 6.74 -14.28
N VAL A 84 0.99 6.45 -13.87
CA VAL A 84 0.46 6.88 -12.55
C VAL A 84 1.21 6.22 -11.41
N ALA A 85 1.48 4.91 -11.48
CA ALA A 85 2.20 4.19 -10.44
C ALA A 85 3.61 4.78 -10.20
N ARG A 86 4.34 5.16 -11.25
CA ARG A 86 5.68 5.78 -11.14
C ARG A 86 5.69 7.07 -10.30
N THR A 87 4.60 7.81 -10.29
CA THR A 87 4.49 9.07 -9.55
C THR A 87 3.83 8.91 -8.18
N HIS A 88 3.13 7.80 -7.93
CA HIS A 88 2.31 7.59 -6.73
C HIS A 88 2.76 6.40 -5.87
N SER A 89 3.88 5.76 -6.21
CA SER A 89 4.41 4.62 -5.44
C SER A 89 4.97 4.99 -4.07
N TRP A 90 5.31 6.27 -3.86
CA TRP A 90 5.89 6.81 -2.64
C TRP A 90 5.19 8.09 -2.20
N PRO A 91 3.95 8.01 -1.67
CA PRO A 91 3.20 9.19 -1.24
C PRO A 91 3.88 9.88 -0.05
N SER A 92 3.76 11.20 0.01
CA SER A 92 4.16 11.97 1.18
C SER A 92 3.06 11.89 2.24
N ILE A 93 3.32 11.16 3.32
CA ILE A 93 2.36 10.98 4.42
C ILE A 93 2.61 12.07 5.47
N SER A 94 1.58 12.85 5.80
CA SER A 94 1.59 13.87 6.87
C SER A 94 0.76 13.46 8.09
N HIS A 95 0.02 12.37 7.97
CA HIS A 95 -0.91 11.88 8.99
C HIS A 95 -0.23 10.86 9.91
N ARG A 96 -0.65 10.83 11.18
CA ARG A 96 -0.22 9.78 12.11
C ARG A 96 -0.59 8.41 11.55
N THR A 97 0.40 7.57 11.38
CA THR A 97 0.29 6.31 10.64
C THR A 97 0.94 5.17 11.42
N ALA A 98 0.24 4.04 11.52
CA ALA A 98 0.82 2.78 11.92
C ALA A 98 0.87 1.83 10.71
N ILE A 99 2.04 1.25 10.46
CA ILE A 99 2.22 0.21 9.46
C ILE A 99 2.40 -1.13 10.18
N LEU A 100 1.63 -2.14 9.84
CA LEU A 100 1.86 -3.53 10.22
C LEU A 100 2.44 -4.27 9.02
N HIS A 101 3.61 -4.91 9.18
CA HIS A 101 4.26 -5.61 8.08
C HIS A 101 4.82 -6.94 8.54
N GLY A 102 4.62 -7.99 7.74
CA GLY A 102 5.14 -9.32 8.01
C GLY A 102 6.63 -9.43 7.67
N LEU A 103 7.40 -10.02 8.58
CA LEU A 103 8.83 -10.28 8.38
C LEU A 103 9.08 -11.22 7.18
N GLU A 104 8.15 -12.15 6.94
CA GLU A 104 8.21 -13.16 5.88
C GLU A 104 7.37 -12.77 4.65
N ASP A 105 7.13 -11.45 4.43
CA ASP A 105 6.37 -10.97 3.29
C ASP A 105 7.15 -11.20 1.99
N ASP A 106 6.66 -12.11 1.17
CA ASP A 106 7.23 -12.52 -0.13
C ASP A 106 6.63 -11.76 -1.32
N VAL A 107 5.69 -10.83 -1.08
CA VAL A 107 5.01 -10.03 -2.10
C VAL A 107 5.50 -8.58 -2.09
N VAL A 108 5.51 -7.95 -0.91
CA VAL A 108 5.99 -6.59 -0.72
C VAL A 108 7.19 -6.61 0.23
N PRO A 109 8.38 -6.20 -0.21
CA PRO A 109 9.56 -6.19 0.67
C PRO A 109 9.34 -5.32 1.92
N LEU A 110 9.64 -5.86 3.09
CA LEU A 110 9.60 -5.13 4.38
C LEU A 110 10.41 -3.83 4.30
N ALA A 111 11.53 -3.84 3.57
CA ALA A 111 12.39 -2.67 3.35
C ALA A 111 11.63 -1.44 2.80
N ASN A 112 10.53 -1.63 2.07
CA ASN A 112 9.72 -0.52 1.57
C ASN A 112 8.98 0.19 2.71
N SER A 113 8.48 -0.56 3.69
CA SER A 113 7.86 0.02 4.90
C SER A 113 8.90 0.63 5.84
N GLU A 114 10.08 0.02 5.96
CA GLU A 114 11.21 0.59 6.72
C GLU A 114 11.64 1.93 6.12
N GLN A 115 11.75 2.01 4.79
CA GLN A 115 12.07 3.25 4.09
C GLN A 115 11.01 4.33 4.34
N MET A 116 9.73 3.99 4.31
CA MET A 116 8.65 4.93 4.60
C MET A 116 8.73 5.44 6.04
N ALA A 117 8.85 4.56 7.00
CA ALA A 117 8.95 4.92 8.42
C ALA A 117 10.20 5.78 8.72
N SER A 118 11.32 5.50 8.06
CA SER A 118 12.56 6.28 8.26
C SER A 118 12.48 7.72 7.74
N LYS A 119 11.58 8.00 6.79
CA LYS A 119 11.43 9.33 6.19
C LYS A 119 10.38 10.20 6.87
N HIS A 120 9.50 9.61 7.68
CA HIS A 120 8.34 10.29 8.25
C HIS A 120 8.24 9.97 9.74
N GLU A 121 8.55 10.94 10.61
CA GLU A 121 8.58 10.78 12.07
C GLU A 121 7.24 10.35 12.70
N HIS A 122 6.13 10.66 12.02
CA HIS A 122 4.77 10.30 12.44
C HIS A 122 4.29 8.96 11.89
N VAL A 123 5.18 8.22 11.21
CA VAL A 123 4.93 6.86 10.71
C VAL A 123 5.65 5.86 11.60
N SER A 124 4.89 5.00 12.27
CA SER A 124 5.41 3.91 13.11
C SER A 124 5.30 2.58 12.37
N LEU A 125 6.38 1.80 12.37
CA LEU A 125 6.41 0.46 11.77
C LEU A 125 6.37 -0.61 12.87
N HIS A 126 5.45 -1.54 12.74
CA HIS A 126 5.27 -2.72 13.58
C HIS A 126 5.52 -3.97 12.73
N VAL A 127 6.61 -4.67 13.03
CA VAL A 127 7.01 -5.88 12.31
C VAL A 127 6.55 -7.10 13.11
N VAL A 128 5.95 -8.08 12.40
CA VAL A 128 5.42 -9.31 12.99
C VAL A 128 5.91 -10.55 12.25
N GLU A 129 5.96 -11.68 12.94
CA GLU A 129 6.31 -12.99 12.35
C GLU A 129 5.14 -13.56 11.52
N ASP A 130 4.91 -12.97 10.35
CA ASP A 130 3.82 -13.31 9.44
C ASP A 130 4.24 -13.02 7.99
N GLY A 131 3.46 -13.52 7.02
CA GLY A 131 3.62 -13.22 5.61
C GLY A 131 2.73 -12.06 5.15
N HIS A 132 2.64 -11.85 3.82
CA HIS A 132 1.91 -10.75 3.21
C HIS A 132 0.46 -10.58 3.68
N ARG A 133 -0.24 -11.68 3.91
CA ARG A 133 -1.67 -11.67 4.28
C ARG A 133 -1.94 -11.38 5.75
N LEU A 134 -0.93 -11.37 6.60
CA LEU A 134 -1.00 -11.05 8.02
C LEU A 134 -2.07 -11.87 8.81
N HIS A 135 -2.32 -13.11 8.37
CA HIS A 135 -3.42 -13.93 8.91
C HIS A 135 -3.30 -14.21 10.41
N LYS A 136 -2.07 -14.35 10.92
CA LYS A 136 -1.80 -14.60 12.35
C LYS A 136 -1.89 -13.30 13.15
N SER A 137 -1.68 -12.15 12.51
CA SER A 137 -1.46 -10.85 13.15
C SER A 137 -2.62 -9.89 13.00
N LEU A 138 -3.75 -10.28 12.38
CA LEU A 138 -4.93 -9.43 12.24
C LEU A 138 -5.51 -8.97 13.58
N GLY A 139 -5.25 -9.69 14.67
CA GLY A 139 -5.62 -9.28 16.01
C GLY A 139 -4.99 -7.97 16.47
N GLU A 140 -3.82 -7.61 15.92
CA GLU A 140 -3.12 -6.35 16.21
C GLU A 140 -3.85 -5.13 15.67
N LEU A 141 -4.79 -5.28 14.74
CA LEU A 141 -5.51 -4.17 14.11
C LEU A 141 -6.21 -3.27 15.12
N ILE A 142 -6.80 -3.84 16.18
CA ILE A 142 -7.48 -3.07 17.23
C ILE A 142 -6.47 -2.24 18.02
N SER A 143 -5.34 -2.84 18.38
CA SER A 143 -4.26 -2.17 19.13
C SER A 143 -3.65 -1.04 18.32
N LEU A 144 -3.41 -1.25 17.02
CA LEU A 144 -2.88 -0.24 16.11
C LEU A 144 -3.85 0.91 15.88
N THR A 145 -5.14 0.60 15.75
CA THR A 145 -6.17 1.65 15.62
C THR A 145 -6.21 2.53 16.85
N ARG A 146 -6.17 1.95 18.05
CA ARG A 146 -6.06 2.71 19.31
C ARG A 146 -4.77 3.53 19.36
N PHE A 147 -3.64 2.92 19.00
CA PHE A 147 -2.34 3.60 19.00
C PHE A 147 -2.34 4.86 18.13
N VAL A 148 -2.96 4.85 16.95
CA VAL A 148 -3.04 6.06 16.11
C VAL A 148 -4.05 7.07 16.60
N MET A 149 -5.06 6.66 17.37
CA MET A 149 -6.10 7.53 17.92
C MET A 149 -5.69 8.20 19.23
N ASP A 150 -4.83 7.57 20.05
CA ASP A 150 -4.46 8.02 21.41
C ASP A 150 -3.34 9.10 21.40
N ALA A 151 -3.41 10.10 20.53
CA ALA A 151 -2.37 11.14 20.40
C ALA A 151 -2.85 12.51 20.87
#